data_f7288b7dea8c7dd7b99be989705f60ba
#
_entry.id   f7288b7dea8c7dd7b99be989705f60ba
#
_cell.length_a   1.000
_cell.length_b   1.000
_cell.length_c   1.000
_cell.angle_alpha   90.00
_cell.angle_beta   90.00
_cell.angle_gamma   90.00
#
_symmetry.space_group_name_H-M   'P 1'
#
loop_
_entity.id
_entity.type
_entity.pdbx_description
1 polymer ?
#
loop_
_entity_poly.entity_id
_entity_poly.type
_entity_poly.pdbx_seq_one_letter_code
_entity_poly.pdbx_strand_id
1 'polypeptide(L)'
;MLTWVWSPFDIDTLSAHFKRFCTYTLPNRRAYYLHFYDNRVLPRLRQVWSGEEHQRFMAPVVEIWYRDRKLGAVAWRNDDVPSVVVADTPQSLTDEQHQLLLDLGYADKLAMQLRNTCGAMVDRLSGDELYALVDSQLERAYGYRISDEEGLSAYVTVGVLVSPEFDRHPVVSERLLAVARDEIMAADALSTIDDSVWDAIRDDYINE
;
A
#
# COMPACT_ATOMS: atom_id res chain seq x y z
N MET A 1 -9.82 -12.54 -5.33
CA MET A 1 -9.79 -12.26 -3.87
C MET A 1 -11.20 -12.38 -3.36
N LEU A 2 -11.40 -13.03 -2.20
CA LEU A 2 -12.73 -13.21 -1.62
C LEU A 2 -12.74 -12.63 -0.20
N THR A 3 -13.81 -11.90 0.10
CA THR A 3 -14.15 -11.45 1.45
C THR A 3 -15.44 -12.18 1.85
N TRP A 4 -15.44 -12.77 3.03
CA TRP A 4 -16.60 -13.48 3.58
C TRP A 4 -17.17 -12.65 4.71
N VAL A 5 -18.50 -12.51 4.71
CA VAL A 5 -19.23 -11.74 5.74
C VAL A 5 -20.25 -12.64 6.39
N TRP A 6 -20.19 -12.75 7.71
CA TRP A 6 -21.20 -13.43 8.53
C TRP A 6 -22.09 -12.40 9.21
N SER A 7 -23.39 -12.54 9.01
CA SER A 7 -24.39 -11.61 9.54
C SER A 7 -25.71 -12.36 9.78
N PRO A 8 -26.50 -11.94 10.78
CA PRO A 8 -27.86 -12.42 10.96
C PRO A 8 -28.88 -11.76 10.01
N PHE A 9 -28.47 -10.75 9.23
CA PHE A 9 -29.33 -10.00 8.33
C PHE A 9 -29.26 -10.54 6.90
N ASP A 10 -30.29 -10.25 6.11
CA ASP A 10 -30.39 -10.63 4.70
C ASP A 10 -29.44 -9.80 3.81
N ILE A 11 -29.28 -10.26 2.57
CA ILE A 11 -28.37 -9.66 1.59
C ILE A 11 -28.77 -8.23 1.21
N ASP A 12 -30.05 -7.92 1.18
CA ASP A 12 -30.54 -6.59 0.80
C ASP A 12 -30.21 -5.57 1.89
N THR A 13 -30.40 -5.95 3.15
CA THR A 13 -30.00 -5.16 4.32
C THR A 13 -28.51 -4.91 4.35
N LEU A 14 -27.67 -5.95 4.10
CA LEU A 14 -26.22 -5.81 4.04
C LEU A 14 -25.77 -4.96 2.86
N SER A 15 -26.37 -5.14 1.70
CA SER A 15 -26.07 -4.35 0.50
C SER A 15 -26.37 -2.87 0.73
N ALA A 16 -27.54 -2.54 1.29
CA ALA A 16 -27.91 -1.17 1.64
C ALA A 16 -26.95 -0.56 2.67
N HIS A 17 -26.51 -1.36 3.65
CA HIS A 17 -25.53 -0.92 4.64
C HIS A 17 -24.17 -0.62 4.00
N PHE A 18 -23.57 -1.57 3.28
CA PHE A 18 -22.23 -1.43 2.73
C PHE A 18 -22.14 -0.42 1.58
N LYS A 19 -23.22 -0.18 0.84
CA LYS A 19 -23.28 0.86 -0.19
C LYS A 19 -22.88 2.23 0.34
N ARG A 20 -23.17 2.54 1.60
CA ARG A 20 -22.81 3.81 2.25
C ARG A 20 -21.31 3.98 2.44
N PHE A 21 -20.56 2.88 2.46
CA PHE A 21 -19.10 2.88 2.60
C PHE A 21 -18.36 2.79 1.27
N CYS A 22 -19.07 2.80 0.13
CA CYS A 22 -18.43 2.84 -1.18
C CYS A 22 -17.87 4.21 -1.55
N THR A 23 -18.24 5.25 -0.80
CA THR A 23 -17.75 6.63 -1.02
C THR A 23 -17.49 7.30 0.32
N TYR A 24 -16.55 8.24 0.33
CA TYR A 24 -16.33 9.15 1.44
C TYR A 24 -16.08 10.56 0.96
N THR A 25 -16.27 11.53 1.84
CA THR A 25 -16.02 12.95 1.57
C THR A 25 -14.95 13.49 2.50
N LEU A 26 -14.17 14.46 2.01
CA LEU A 26 -13.23 15.23 2.81
C LEU A 26 -13.87 16.54 3.30
N PRO A 27 -13.24 17.25 4.26
CA PRO A 27 -13.71 18.54 4.76
C PRO A 27 -13.93 19.60 3.67
N ASN A 28 -13.14 19.54 2.58
CA ASN A 28 -13.27 20.40 1.40
C ASN A 28 -14.40 19.97 0.44
N ARG A 29 -15.26 19.02 0.83
CA ARG A 29 -16.39 18.48 0.08
C ARG A 29 -16.00 17.68 -1.18
N ARG A 30 -14.75 17.32 -1.37
CA ARG A 30 -14.36 16.38 -2.42
C ARG A 30 -14.81 14.97 -2.04
N ALA A 31 -15.44 14.29 -2.99
CA ALA A 31 -15.88 12.91 -2.82
C ALA A 31 -14.92 11.95 -3.50
N TYR A 32 -14.67 10.81 -2.87
CA TYR A 32 -13.80 9.76 -3.34
C TYR A 32 -14.53 8.43 -3.31
N TYR A 33 -14.19 7.55 -4.24
CA TYR A 33 -14.67 6.18 -4.23
C TYR A 33 -13.80 5.33 -3.31
N LEU A 34 -14.46 4.47 -2.47
CA LEU A 34 -13.78 3.60 -1.53
C LEU A 34 -14.09 2.14 -1.86
N HIS A 35 -13.10 1.44 -2.37
CA HIS A 35 -13.19 0.01 -2.68
C HIS A 35 -12.93 -0.85 -1.43
N PHE A 36 -13.73 -0.66 -0.35
CA PHE A 36 -13.53 -1.36 0.92
C PHE A 36 -13.54 -2.89 0.78
N TYR A 37 -14.24 -3.42 -0.21
CA TYR A 37 -14.31 -4.86 -0.52
C TYR A 37 -13.02 -5.40 -1.16
N ASP A 38 -12.09 -4.56 -1.53
CA ASP A 38 -10.75 -4.97 -1.97
C ASP A 38 -9.89 -5.31 -0.75
N ASN A 39 -9.37 -6.54 -0.72
CA ASN A 39 -8.53 -7.02 0.39
C ASN A 39 -7.23 -6.25 0.56
N ARG A 40 -6.86 -5.39 -0.39
CA ARG A 40 -5.75 -4.45 -0.24
C ARG A 40 -6.15 -3.20 0.54
N VAL A 41 -7.42 -2.82 0.46
CA VAL A 41 -7.97 -1.61 1.09
C VAL A 41 -8.50 -1.91 2.50
N LEU A 42 -9.21 -3.01 2.68
CA LEU A 42 -9.85 -3.35 3.96
C LEU A 42 -8.90 -3.37 5.17
N PRO A 43 -7.68 -3.95 5.10
CA PRO A 43 -6.71 -3.90 6.20
C PRO A 43 -6.26 -2.48 6.56
N ARG A 44 -6.18 -1.59 5.55
CA ARG A 44 -5.79 -0.18 5.75
C ARG A 44 -6.89 0.59 6.47
N LEU A 45 -8.15 0.35 6.12
CA LEU A 45 -9.29 0.98 6.79
C LEU A 45 -9.32 0.67 8.29
N ARG A 46 -8.88 -0.51 8.69
CA ARG A 46 -8.72 -0.85 10.11
C ARG A 46 -7.67 -0.01 10.84
N GLN A 47 -6.73 0.58 10.14
CA GLN A 47 -5.72 1.46 10.70
C GLN A 47 -6.13 2.93 10.63
N VAL A 48 -6.91 3.28 9.61
CA VAL A 48 -7.34 4.66 9.32
C VAL A 48 -8.56 5.06 10.13
N TRP A 49 -9.53 4.15 10.27
CA TRP A 49 -10.79 4.44 10.93
C TRP A 49 -10.65 4.53 12.45
N SER A 50 -11.41 5.44 13.05
CA SER A 50 -11.62 5.50 14.49
C SER A 50 -12.44 4.31 14.99
N GLY A 51 -12.48 4.12 16.31
CA GLY A 51 -13.33 3.08 16.93
C GLY A 51 -14.81 3.22 16.57
N GLU A 52 -15.31 4.46 16.48
CA GLU A 52 -16.69 4.73 16.10
C GLU A 52 -16.98 4.36 14.63
N GLU A 53 -16.04 4.64 13.72
CA GLU A 53 -16.17 4.28 12.31
C GLU A 53 -16.12 2.75 12.13
N HIS A 54 -15.26 2.06 12.88
CA HIS A 54 -15.23 0.60 12.94
C HIS A 54 -16.57 0.02 13.39
N GLN A 55 -17.12 0.52 14.51
CA GLN A 55 -18.42 0.07 15.03
C GLN A 55 -19.54 0.31 14.01
N ARG A 56 -19.56 1.46 13.36
CA ARG A 56 -20.55 1.75 12.30
C ARG A 56 -20.43 0.81 11.11
N PHE A 57 -19.21 0.53 10.64
CA PHE A 57 -18.98 -0.38 9.53
C PHE A 57 -19.38 -1.82 9.88
N MET A 58 -19.01 -2.27 11.06
CA MET A 58 -19.26 -3.63 11.54
C MET A 58 -20.67 -3.84 12.10
N ALA A 59 -21.48 -2.79 12.25
CA ALA A 59 -22.76 -2.85 12.97
C ALA A 59 -23.68 -4.04 12.57
N PRO A 60 -23.93 -4.38 11.29
CA PRO A 60 -24.79 -5.51 10.93
C PRO A 60 -24.02 -6.85 10.85
N VAL A 61 -22.74 -6.88 11.19
CA VAL A 61 -21.86 -8.01 10.92
C VAL A 61 -21.48 -8.71 12.21
N VAL A 62 -21.36 -10.03 12.18
CA VAL A 62 -20.75 -10.83 13.26
C VAL A 62 -19.24 -10.85 13.07
N GLU A 63 -18.81 -11.21 11.86
CA GLU A 63 -17.40 -11.20 11.49
C GLU A 63 -17.17 -11.08 9.98
N ILE A 64 -16.00 -10.54 9.59
CA ILE A 64 -15.53 -10.48 8.21
C ILE A 64 -14.23 -11.27 8.13
N TRP A 65 -14.17 -12.21 7.18
CA TRP A 65 -12.95 -12.93 6.85
C TRP A 65 -12.41 -12.40 5.53
N TYR A 66 -11.12 -12.08 5.51
CA TYR A 66 -10.41 -11.67 4.30
C TYR A 66 -8.98 -12.18 4.32
N ARG A 67 -8.31 -12.16 3.16
CA ARG A 67 -6.90 -12.47 3.05
C ARG A 67 -6.09 -11.18 3.09
N ASP A 68 -5.31 -11.02 4.15
CA ASP A 68 -4.26 -10.01 4.25
C ASP A 68 -2.98 -10.53 3.58
N ARG A 69 -2.21 -9.66 2.91
CA ARG A 69 -0.98 -10.07 2.22
C ARG A 69 0.13 -10.47 3.19
N LYS A 70 0.23 -9.80 4.34
CA LYS A 70 1.28 -10.05 5.34
C LYS A 70 0.84 -11.11 6.35
N LEU A 71 -0.42 -11.10 6.76
CA LEU A 71 -0.94 -11.94 7.85
C LEU A 71 -1.65 -13.21 7.37
N GLY A 72 -1.93 -13.34 6.06
CA GLY A 72 -2.71 -14.45 5.51
C GLY A 72 -4.20 -14.31 5.79
N ALA A 73 -4.87 -15.37 6.28
CA ALA A 73 -6.30 -15.32 6.60
C ALA A 73 -6.53 -14.56 7.92
N VAL A 74 -7.33 -13.50 7.86
CA VAL A 74 -7.67 -12.64 9.01
C VAL A 74 -9.17 -12.66 9.24
N ALA A 75 -9.58 -12.83 10.49
CA ALA A 75 -10.95 -12.63 10.95
C ALA A 75 -11.05 -11.28 11.68
N TRP A 76 -11.92 -10.41 11.19
CA TRP A 76 -12.31 -9.18 11.87
C TRP A 76 -13.67 -9.37 12.52
N ARG A 77 -13.69 -9.44 13.84
CA ARG A 77 -14.89 -9.71 14.63
C ARG A 77 -15.53 -8.42 15.12
N ASN A 78 -16.85 -8.43 15.19
CA ASN A 78 -17.63 -7.43 15.88
C ASN A 78 -17.74 -7.83 17.36
N ASP A 79 -17.38 -6.92 18.24
CA ASP A 79 -17.50 -7.14 19.68
C ASP A 79 -18.92 -6.83 20.21
N ASP A 80 -19.74 -6.15 19.39
CA ASP A 80 -21.10 -5.75 19.71
C ASP A 80 -22.13 -6.72 19.14
N VAL A 81 -23.37 -6.65 19.67
CA VAL A 81 -24.50 -7.39 19.11
C VAL A 81 -24.85 -6.77 17.75
N PRO A 82 -24.90 -7.57 16.67
CA PRO A 82 -25.22 -7.03 15.34
C PRO A 82 -26.54 -6.29 15.31
N SER A 83 -26.54 -5.11 14.73
CA SER A 83 -27.69 -4.20 14.64
C SER A 83 -27.73 -3.46 13.30
N VAL A 84 -28.94 -3.11 12.84
CA VAL A 84 -29.09 -2.26 11.65
C VAL A 84 -29.04 -0.81 12.07
N VAL A 85 -28.00 -0.10 11.63
CA VAL A 85 -27.90 1.34 11.86
C VAL A 85 -28.58 2.07 10.69
N VAL A 86 -29.72 2.68 10.97
CA VAL A 86 -30.41 3.58 10.03
C VAL A 86 -29.79 4.98 10.20
N ALA A 87 -28.54 5.14 9.82
CA ALA A 87 -27.90 6.46 9.79
C ALA A 87 -27.72 6.88 8.33
N ASP A 88 -28.29 8.02 7.99
CA ASP A 88 -28.21 8.62 6.65
C ASP A 88 -26.96 9.54 6.52
N THR A 89 -25.97 9.32 7.39
CA THR A 89 -24.77 10.14 7.41
C THR A 89 -23.74 9.56 6.42
N PRO A 90 -23.36 10.33 5.38
CA PRO A 90 -22.31 9.92 4.47
C PRO A 90 -20.99 9.66 5.23
N GLN A 91 -20.21 8.69 4.75
CA GLN A 91 -18.88 8.45 5.29
C GLN A 91 -18.00 9.68 5.00
N SER A 92 -17.31 10.17 6.02
CA SER A 92 -16.31 11.23 5.89
C SER A 92 -14.99 10.79 6.50
N LEU A 93 -13.88 11.24 5.92
CA LEU A 93 -12.55 11.10 6.50
C LEU A 93 -11.99 12.49 6.75
N THR A 94 -11.14 12.60 7.77
CA THR A 94 -10.30 13.80 7.94
C THR A 94 -9.20 13.83 6.89
N ASP A 95 -8.53 14.97 6.74
CA ASP A 95 -7.38 15.08 5.83
C ASP A 95 -6.23 14.15 6.27
N GLU A 96 -6.02 13.97 7.59
CA GLU A 96 -5.02 13.06 8.15
C GLU A 96 -5.37 11.60 7.87
N GLN A 97 -6.64 11.21 8.04
CA GLN A 97 -7.10 9.85 7.72
C GLN A 97 -6.95 9.57 6.23
N HIS A 98 -7.27 10.54 5.39
CA HIS A 98 -7.10 10.41 3.94
C HIS A 98 -5.63 10.24 3.58
N GLN A 99 -4.75 11.07 4.12
CA GLN A 99 -3.30 10.97 3.88
C GLN A 99 -2.76 9.62 4.34
N LEU A 100 -3.12 9.17 5.54
CA LEU A 100 -2.72 7.85 6.04
C LEU A 100 -3.19 6.72 5.12
N LEU A 101 -4.42 6.81 4.57
CA LEU A 101 -4.92 5.81 3.62
C LEU A 101 -4.09 5.78 2.33
N LEU A 102 -3.64 6.94 1.84
CA LEU A 102 -2.75 7.04 0.68
C LEU A 102 -1.36 6.48 0.98
N ASP A 103 -0.80 6.81 2.13
CA ASP A 103 0.53 6.36 2.56
C ASP A 103 0.57 4.84 2.70
N LEU A 104 -0.42 4.26 3.37
CA LEU A 104 -0.59 2.80 3.46
C LEU A 104 -0.81 2.13 2.10
N GLY A 105 -1.26 2.89 1.09
CA GLY A 105 -1.46 2.46 -0.28
C GLY A 105 -0.26 2.61 -1.20
N TYR A 106 0.82 3.25 -0.74
CA TYR A 106 1.89 3.72 -1.61
C TYR A 106 2.65 2.58 -2.30
N ALA A 107 2.91 1.48 -1.62
CA ALA A 107 3.53 0.29 -2.21
C ALA A 107 2.70 -0.29 -3.38
N ASP A 108 1.37 -0.36 -3.24
CA ASP A 108 0.49 -0.79 -4.33
C ASP A 108 0.49 0.20 -5.51
N LYS A 109 0.55 1.50 -5.23
CA LYS A 109 0.68 2.54 -6.26
C LYS A 109 1.95 2.32 -7.08
N LEU A 110 3.10 2.18 -6.43
CA LEU A 110 4.38 1.95 -7.11
C LEU A 110 4.43 0.62 -7.86
N ALA A 111 3.92 -0.47 -7.28
CA ALA A 111 3.85 -1.76 -7.95
C ALA A 111 3.00 -1.69 -9.23
N MET A 112 1.88 -0.96 -9.19
CA MET A 112 1.05 -0.72 -10.37
C MET A 112 1.76 0.16 -11.41
N GLN A 113 2.46 1.20 -10.99
CA GLN A 113 3.25 2.05 -11.89
C GLN A 113 4.34 1.24 -12.60
N LEU A 114 5.12 0.44 -11.87
CA LEU A 114 6.14 -0.44 -12.44
C LEU A 114 5.55 -1.43 -13.46
N ARG A 115 4.40 -2.01 -13.16
CA ARG A 115 3.72 -2.92 -14.09
C ARG A 115 3.26 -2.21 -15.37
N ASN A 116 2.84 -0.96 -15.27
CA ASN A 116 2.41 -0.17 -16.42
C ASN A 116 3.58 0.36 -17.25
N THR A 117 4.71 0.72 -16.62
CA THR A 117 5.87 1.34 -17.30
C THR A 117 6.93 0.33 -17.72
N CYS A 118 7.12 -0.72 -16.93
CA CYS A 118 8.17 -1.72 -17.09
C CYS A 118 7.60 -3.15 -17.17
N GLY A 119 6.35 -3.32 -17.66
CA GLY A 119 5.60 -4.57 -17.64
C GLY A 119 6.43 -5.78 -18.08
N ALA A 120 7.08 -5.69 -19.24
CA ALA A 120 7.90 -6.80 -19.78
C ALA A 120 9.01 -7.28 -18.83
N MET A 121 9.50 -6.43 -17.92
CA MET A 121 10.56 -6.77 -16.95
C MET A 121 10.00 -7.38 -15.66
N VAL A 122 8.75 -7.06 -15.30
CA VAL A 122 8.11 -7.50 -14.05
C VAL A 122 6.98 -8.51 -14.24
N ASP A 123 6.60 -8.84 -15.48
CA ASP A 123 5.49 -9.75 -15.80
C ASP A 123 5.68 -11.17 -15.25
N ARG A 124 6.94 -11.58 -15.02
CA ARG A 124 7.28 -12.86 -14.38
C ARG A 124 6.87 -12.92 -12.89
N LEU A 125 6.70 -11.76 -12.24
CA LEU A 125 6.32 -11.64 -10.84
C LEU A 125 4.80 -11.63 -10.72
N SER A 126 4.26 -12.42 -9.79
CA SER A 126 2.86 -12.28 -9.39
C SER A 126 2.60 -10.91 -8.76
N GLY A 127 1.33 -10.55 -8.60
CA GLY A 127 0.98 -9.29 -7.93
C GLY A 127 1.46 -9.20 -6.48
N ASP A 128 1.47 -10.33 -5.77
CA ASP A 128 1.90 -10.39 -4.37
C ASP A 128 3.44 -10.36 -4.25
N GLU A 129 4.16 -11.03 -5.17
CA GLU A 129 5.64 -10.97 -5.22
C GLU A 129 6.14 -9.58 -5.56
N LEU A 130 5.58 -8.92 -6.57
CA LEU A 130 5.95 -7.55 -6.92
C LEU A 130 5.66 -6.59 -5.77
N TYR A 131 4.49 -6.71 -5.12
CA TYR A 131 4.15 -5.90 -3.96
C TYR A 131 5.17 -6.11 -2.82
N ALA A 132 5.49 -7.36 -2.47
CA ALA A 132 6.43 -7.66 -1.40
C ALA A 132 7.82 -7.08 -1.68
N LEU A 133 8.28 -7.16 -2.94
CA LEU A 133 9.55 -6.58 -3.35
C LEU A 133 9.52 -5.05 -3.24
N VAL A 134 8.48 -4.39 -3.76
CA VAL A 134 8.31 -2.93 -3.66
C VAL A 134 8.25 -2.47 -2.19
N ASP A 135 7.48 -3.15 -1.35
CA ASP A 135 7.32 -2.85 0.08
C ASP A 135 8.68 -2.95 0.81
N SER A 136 9.45 -4.02 0.54
CA SER A 136 10.81 -4.19 1.07
C SER A 136 11.76 -3.08 0.61
N GLN A 137 11.71 -2.68 -0.67
CA GLN A 137 12.54 -1.59 -1.18
C GLN A 137 12.17 -0.24 -0.56
N LEU A 138 10.89 0.02 -0.31
CA LEU A 138 10.46 1.23 0.40
C LEU A 138 11.01 1.27 1.83
N GLU A 139 10.95 0.14 2.56
CA GLU A 139 11.53 0.07 3.91
C GLU A 139 13.03 0.39 3.90
N ARG A 140 13.78 -0.11 2.91
CA ARG A 140 15.21 0.20 2.74
C ARG A 140 15.44 1.67 2.38
N ALA A 141 14.64 2.23 1.47
CA ALA A 141 14.72 3.65 1.09
C ALA A 141 14.52 4.58 2.28
N TYR A 142 13.54 4.27 3.14
CA TYR A 142 13.32 5.01 4.39
C TYR A 142 14.52 4.92 5.34
N GLY A 143 15.25 3.81 5.34
CA GLY A 143 16.52 3.67 6.07
C GLY A 143 17.59 4.67 5.62
N TYR A 144 17.57 5.08 4.36
CA TYR A 144 18.41 6.16 3.81
C TYR A 144 17.76 7.55 3.91
N ARG A 145 16.67 7.69 4.67
CA ARG A 145 15.90 8.94 4.86
C ARG A 145 15.29 9.51 3.57
N ILE A 146 15.13 8.70 2.54
CA ILE A 146 14.46 9.09 1.31
C ILE A 146 12.96 9.15 1.62
N SER A 147 12.33 10.31 1.38
CA SER A 147 10.91 10.53 1.68
C SER A 147 10.15 11.23 0.56
N ASP A 148 10.86 11.80 -0.41
CA ASP A 148 10.25 12.42 -1.58
C ASP A 148 9.83 11.38 -2.63
N GLU A 149 8.76 11.69 -3.36
CA GLU A 149 8.14 10.75 -4.30
C GLU A 149 9.10 10.33 -5.44
N GLU A 150 9.91 11.25 -5.93
CA GLU A 150 10.85 10.99 -7.03
C GLU A 150 11.98 10.06 -6.56
N GLY A 151 12.57 10.35 -5.40
CA GLY A 151 13.62 9.53 -4.78
C GLY A 151 13.12 8.13 -4.44
N LEU A 152 11.94 8.00 -3.83
CA LEU A 152 11.31 6.70 -3.53
C LEU A 152 11.05 5.91 -4.81
N SER A 153 10.52 6.56 -5.85
CA SER A 153 10.26 5.90 -7.13
C SER A 153 11.55 5.43 -7.80
N ALA A 154 12.60 6.26 -7.80
CA ALA A 154 13.91 5.92 -8.36
C ALA A 154 14.54 4.73 -7.61
N TYR A 155 14.59 4.79 -6.28
CA TYR A 155 15.15 3.73 -5.45
C TYR A 155 14.43 2.39 -5.66
N VAL A 156 13.10 2.39 -5.58
CA VAL A 156 12.29 1.18 -5.76
C VAL A 156 12.45 0.62 -7.17
N THR A 157 12.50 1.48 -8.19
CA THR A 157 12.69 1.04 -9.58
C THR A 157 14.01 0.30 -9.75
N VAL A 158 15.10 0.82 -9.23
CA VAL A 158 16.41 0.15 -9.27
C VAL A 158 16.37 -1.17 -8.50
N GLY A 159 15.81 -1.18 -7.29
CA GLY A 159 15.71 -2.39 -6.47
C GLY A 159 14.87 -3.50 -7.09
N VAL A 160 13.88 -3.15 -7.92
CA VAL A 160 13.04 -4.14 -8.62
C VAL A 160 13.65 -4.58 -9.95
N LEU A 161 14.30 -3.68 -10.70
CA LEU A 161 14.74 -3.95 -12.08
C LEU A 161 16.20 -4.37 -12.20
N VAL A 162 17.05 -4.00 -11.26
CA VAL A 162 18.49 -4.31 -11.28
C VAL A 162 18.81 -5.42 -10.27
N SER A 163 18.70 -5.12 -8.98
CA SER A 163 18.94 -6.08 -7.88
C SER A 163 18.29 -5.60 -6.59
N PRO A 164 17.63 -6.46 -5.82
CA PRO A 164 17.07 -6.10 -4.51
C PRO A 164 18.10 -5.59 -3.50
N GLU A 165 19.39 -5.91 -3.71
CA GLU A 165 20.49 -5.54 -2.82
C GLU A 165 21.48 -4.55 -3.44
N PHE A 166 21.05 -3.83 -4.48
CA PHE A 166 21.87 -2.88 -5.22
C PHE A 166 22.57 -1.84 -4.33
N ASP A 167 21.95 -1.46 -3.24
CA ASP A 167 22.43 -0.48 -2.26
C ASP A 167 23.60 -0.99 -1.40
N ARG A 168 23.93 -2.29 -1.48
CA ARG A 168 25.14 -2.86 -0.85
C ARG A 168 26.41 -2.63 -1.68
N HIS A 169 26.28 -2.33 -2.96
CA HIS A 169 27.44 -2.05 -3.79
C HIS A 169 28.17 -0.77 -3.29
N PRO A 170 29.50 -0.78 -3.10
CA PRO A 170 30.22 0.32 -2.44
C PRO A 170 29.94 1.70 -3.02
N VAL A 171 29.94 1.81 -4.36
CA VAL A 171 29.69 3.09 -5.07
C VAL A 171 28.27 3.59 -4.80
N VAL A 172 27.28 2.70 -4.82
CA VAL A 172 25.88 3.06 -4.57
C VAL A 172 25.67 3.42 -3.11
N SER A 173 26.21 2.61 -2.20
CA SER A 173 26.14 2.83 -0.74
C SER A 173 26.70 4.20 -0.35
N GLU A 174 27.86 4.60 -0.91
CA GLU A 174 28.45 5.91 -0.67
C GLU A 174 27.52 7.05 -1.10
N ARG A 175 26.89 6.94 -2.28
CA ARG A 175 25.91 7.92 -2.77
C ARG A 175 24.67 7.99 -1.88
N LEU A 176 24.13 6.85 -1.48
CA LEU A 176 22.94 6.79 -0.60
C LEU A 176 23.25 7.33 0.80
N LEU A 177 24.46 7.16 1.30
CA LEU A 177 24.90 7.79 2.55
C LEU A 177 24.99 9.33 2.43
N ALA A 178 25.34 9.87 1.25
CA ALA A 178 25.27 11.31 1.00
C ALA A 178 23.82 11.80 0.97
N VAL A 179 22.88 11.01 0.40
CA VAL A 179 21.44 11.30 0.49
C VAL A 179 20.97 11.35 1.95
N ALA A 180 21.35 10.36 2.76
CA ALA A 180 20.99 10.31 4.17
C ALA A 180 21.52 11.50 5.00
N ARG A 181 22.57 12.20 4.50
CA ARG A 181 23.11 13.43 5.08
C ARG A 181 22.54 14.70 4.48
N ASP A 182 21.51 14.59 3.61
CA ASP A 182 20.90 15.71 2.89
C ASP A 182 21.88 16.48 1.97
N GLU A 183 22.94 15.82 1.47
CA GLU A 183 23.97 16.42 0.58
C GLU A 183 23.54 16.40 -0.90
N ILE A 184 22.70 15.44 -1.29
CA ILE A 184 22.20 15.24 -2.66
C ILE A 184 20.81 14.60 -2.62
N MET A 185 19.98 14.88 -3.63
CA MET A 185 18.69 14.23 -3.79
C MET A 185 18.87 12.77 -4.26
N ALA A 186 17.97 11.88 -3.84
CA ALA A 186 18.11 10.45 -4.13
C ALA A 186 18.03 10.14 -5.63
N ALA A 187 17.14 10.80 -6.37
CA ALA A 187 17.02 10.63 -7.82
C ALA A 187 18.33 11.03 -8.53
N ASP A 188 18.92 12.15 -8.15
CA ASP A 188 20.20 12.61 -8.70
C ASP A 188 21.36 11.66 -8.34
N ALA A 189 21.39 11.20 -7.08
CA ALA A 189 22.40 10.26 -6.60
C ALA A 189 22.44 8.98 -7.45
N LEU A 190 21.26 8.43 -7.76
CA LEU A 190 21.12 7.18 -8.53
C LEU A 190 21.33 7.41 -10.03
N SER A 191 20.83 8.51 -10.60
CA SER A 191 20.96 8.81 -12.04
C SER A 191 22.37 9.12 -12.50
N THR A 192 23.26 9.52 -11.57
CA THR A 192 24.68 9.84 -11.87
C THR A 192 25.63 8.67 -11.71
N ILE A 193 25.13 7.48 -11.37
CA ILE A 193 25.94 6.26 -11.31
C ILE A 193 26.18 5.74 -12.73
N ASP A 194 27.41 5.38 -13.02
CA ASP A 194 27.82 4.87 -14.32
C ASP A 194 27.12 3.55 -14.67
N ASP A 195 26.76 3.37 -15.95
CA ASP A 195 26.07 2.16 -16.43
C ASP A 195 26.90 0.89 -16.15
N SER A 196 28.22 0.97 -16.19
CA SER A 196 29.10 -0.17 -15.89
C SER A 196 28.95 -0.68 -14.45
N VAL A 197 28.59 0.18 -13.50
CA VAL A 197 28.28 -0.21 -12.12
C VAL A 197 26.96 -0.98 -12.06
N TRP A 198 25.95 -0.50 -12.79
CA TRP A 198 24.65 -1.20 -12.86
C TRP A 198 24.75 -2.57 -13.53
N ASP A 199 25.58 -2.68 -14.57
CA ASP A 199 25.84 -3.95 -15.23
C ASP A 199 26.55 -4.94 -14.29
N ALA A 200 27.56 -4.48 -13.54
CA ALA A 200 28.26 -5.32 -12.55
C ALA A 200 27.29 -5.83 -11.46
N ILE A 201 26.43 -4.95 -10.91
CA ILE A 201 25.44 -5.35 -9.90
C ILE A 201 24.46 -6.38 -10.45
N ARG A 202 24.02 -6.23 -11.71
CA ARG A 202 23.11 -7.17 -12.35
C ARG A 202 23.76 -8.53 -12.59
N ASP A 203 25.02 -8.53 -13.02
CA ASP A 203 25.77 -9.78 -13.28
C ASP A 203 26.02 -10.56 -11.98
N ASP A 204 26.36 -9.86 -10.90
CA ASP A 204 26.54 -10.47 -9.57
C ASP A 204 25.21 -11.12 -9.10
N TYR A 205 24.08 -10.43 -9.26
CA TYR A 205 22.76 -10.94 -8.86
C TYR A 205 22.28 -12.14 -9.66
N ILE A 206 22.67 -12.24 -10.94
CA ILE A 206 22.28 -13.39 -11.80
C ILE A 206 23.10 -14.65 -11.45
N ASN A 207 24.31 -14.48 -10.91
CA ASN A 207 25.25 -15.56 -10.60
C ASN A 207 25.13 -16.11 -9.17
N GLU A 208 24.31 -15.51 -8.31
CA GLU A 208 23.93 -16.01 -6.97
C GLU A 208 22.68 -16.92 -7.05
#